data_d918c2fac99a4164967de13adcf1c800
#
_entry.id   d918c2fac99a4164967de13adcf1c800
#
_cell.length_a   1.000
_cell.length_b   1.000
_cell.length_c   1.000
_cell.angle_alpha   90.00
_cell.angle_beta   90.00
_cell.angle_gamma   90.00
#
_symmetry.space_group_name_H-M   'P 1'
#
loop_
_entity.id
_entity.type
_entity.pdbx_description
1 polymer ?
#
loop_
_entity_poly.entity_id
_entity_poly.type
_entity_poly.pdbx_seq_one_letter_code
_entity_poly.pdbx_strand_id
1 'polypeptide(L)'
;MKPKLIIMALLCAISWHSYAQTEKGTGFAGISLSFGTSKQNSSSPSLNTFTATPRGGYFLANNLALGLELPLNLSKLRGESYISWDEEDGRYEDRYGPKEFSFGISPFIRKYVDVKNRFKFFVQANLLLQINTFNRIDDEGYLIRTDARAKGFGASLRPGFAYMLSNDSSIEFSFPILSFFHQNYYAEESLYNFDRKNNLRLALDNFTPTFTINIHF
;
A
#
# COMPACT_ATOMS: atom_id res chain seq x y z
N MET A 1 -30.84 -3.14 11.52
CA MET A 1 -30.61 -4.25 10.55
C MET A 1 -29.31 -4.95 10.89
N LYS A 2 -29.31 -6.30 10.96
CA LYS A 2 -28.10 -7.04 11.37
C LYS A 2 -27.03 -6.94 10.27
N PRO A 3 -25.77 -6.58 10.56
CA PRO A 3 -24.71 -6.37 9.54
C PRO A 3 -24.49 -7.58 8.63
N LYS A 4 -24.81 -8.78 9.10
CA LYS A 4 -24.74 -10.03 8.31
C LYS A 4 -25.69 -10.04 7.09
N LEU A 5 -26.86 -9.38 7.18
CA LEU A 5 -27.82 -9.29 6.07
C LEU A 5 -27.33 -8.36 4.95
N ILE A 6 -26.65 -7.28 5.32
CA ILE A 6 -26.08 -6.33 4.36
C ILE A 6 -24.93 -6.98 3.59
N ILE A 7 -24.06 -7.74 4.29
CA ILE A 7 -22.96 -8.48 3.67
C ILE A 7 -23.49 -9.55 2.72
N MET A 8 -24.54 -10.26 3.12
CA MET A 8 -25.15 -11.31 2.29
C MET A 8 -25.87 -10.72 1.08
N ALA A 9 -26.55 -9.57 1.21
CA ALA A 9 -27.14 -8.86 0.09
C ALA A 9 -26.11 -8.31 -0.89
N LEU A 10 -24.98 -7.80 -0.38
CA LEU A 10 -23.83 -7.37 -1.22
C LEU A 10 -23.23 -8.57 -1.99
N LEU A 11 -23.06 -9.72 -1.34
CA LEU A 11 -22.54 -10.94 -1.97
C LEU A 11 -23.50 -11.48 -3.05
N CYS A 12 -24.81 -11.41 -2.82
CA CYS A 12 -25.81 -11.81 -3.82
C CYS A 12 -25.89 -10.85 -5.00
N ALA A 13 -25.64 -9.56 -4.82
CA ALA A 13 -25.65 -8.58 -5.92
C ALA A 13 -24.46 -8.77 -6.89
N ILE A 14 -23.38 -9.41 -6.46
CA ILE A 14 -22.17 -9.64 -7.25
C ILE A 14 -22.33 -10.84 -8.21
N SER A 15 -23.30 -11.73 -8.00
CA SER A 15 -23.39 -13.02 -8.69
C SER A 15 -24.13 -13.03 -10.04
N TRP A 16 -24.51 -11.89 -10.62
CA TRP A 16 -25.47 -11.87 -11.75
C TRP A 16 -24.89 -11.60 -13.15
N HIS A 17 -23.59 -11.45 -13.32
CA HIS A 17 -23.05 -11.20 -14.66
C HIS A 17 -21.79 -12.04 -14.93
N SER A 18 -21.95 -13.11 -15.68
CA SER A 18 -20.84 -13.87 -16.25
C SER A 18 -20.45 -13.26 -17.59
N TYR A 19 -19.58 -12.25 -17.58
CA TYR A 19 -18.97 -11.67 -18.77
C TYR A 19 -17.46 -11.95 -18.80
N ALA A 20 -16.87 -11.83 -20.00
CA ALA A 20 -15.43 -11.97 -20.15
C ALA A 20 -14.69 -10.93 -19.28
N GLN A 21 -13.72 -11.37 -18.54
CA GLN A 21 -13.07 -10.75 -17.37
C GLN A 21 -12.45 -9.36 -17.57
N THR A 22 -12.26 -8.90 -18.79
CA THR A 22 -11.65 -7.60 -19.11
C THR A 22 -12.38 -6.90 -20.26
N GLU A 23 -13.66 -7.25 -20.46
CA GLU A 23 -14.50 -6.61 -21.47
C GLU A 23 -15.03 -5.26 -21.00
N LYS A 24 -15.28 -4.39 -21.96
CA LYS A 24 -15.93 -3.12 -21.70
C LYS A 24 -17.24 -3.32 -20.94
N GLY A 25 -17.43 -2.58 -19.87
CA GLY A 25 -18.66 -2.62 -19.08
C GLY A 25 -18.60 -3.53 -17.86
N THR A 26 -17.53 -4.31 -17.67
CA THR A 26 -17.34 -5.13 -16.47
C THR A 26 -16.64 -4.35 -15.38
N GLY A 27 -16.93 -4.71 -14.13
CA GLY A 27 -16.26 -4.20 -12.93
C GLY A 27 -15.35 -5.22 -12.29
N PHE A 28 -14.48 -4.77 -11.39
CA PHE A 28 -13.74 -5.66 -10.51
C PHE A 28 -13.51 -5.02 -9.16
N ALA A 29 -13.43 -5.84 -8.13
CA ALA A 29 -13.02 -5.46 -6.79
C ALA A 29 -12.00 -6.47 -6.27
N GLY A 30 -11.08 -6.03 -5.42
CA GLY A 30 -10.05 -6.92 -4.91
C GLY A 30 -9.25 -6.32 -3.77
N ILE A 31 -8.25 -7.07 -3.35
CA ILE A 31 -7.28 -6.66 -2.35
C ILE A 31 -5.88 -7.02 -2.80
N SER A 32 -4.97 -6.06 -2.66
CA SER A 32 -3.54 -6.27 -2.90
C SER A 32 -2.81 -6.30 -1.56
N LEU A 33 -1.83 -7.17 -1.46
CA LEU A 33 -0.94 -7.29 -0.32
C LEU A 33 0.50 -7.15 -0.79
N SER A 34 1.28 -6.34 -0.07
CA SER A 34 2.72 -6.24 -0.30
C SER A 34 3.48 -6.19 1.02
N PHE A 35 4.71 -6.67 0.97
CA PHE A 35 5.64 -6.65 2.08
C PHE A 35 6.99 -6.13 1.58
N GLY A 36 7.54 -5.16 2.30
CA GLY A 36 8.83 -4.57 1.97
C GLY A 36 9.71 -4.50 3.21
N THR A 37 11.02 -4.67 3.00
CA THR A 37 12.04 -4.40 4.00
C THR A 37 13.08 -3.51 3.36
N SER A 38 13.39 -2.37 3.98
CA SER A 38 14.46 -1.49 3.53
C SER A 38 15.48 -1.29 4.63
N LYS A 39 16.77 -1.35 4.28
CA LYS A 39 17.91 -1.00 5.14
C LYS A 39 18.71 0.09 4.46
N GLN A 40 19.12 1.09 5.19
CA GLN A 40 19.92 2.19 4.64
C GLN A 40 21.43 1.82 4.59
N ASN A 41 21.90 1.09 5.61
CA ASN A 41 23.26 0.52 5.71
C ASN A 41 23.21 -0.78 6.53
N SER A 42 24.28 -1.58 6.50
CA SER A 42 24.35 -2.85 7.27
C SER A 42 24.18 -2.66 8.80
N SER A 43 24.56 -1.50 9.33
CA SER A 43 24.41 -1.14 10.76
C SER A 43 23.15 -0.34 11.05
N SER A 44 22.33 -0.01 10.05
CA SER A 44 21.11 0.78 10.24
C SER A 44 19.92 -0.12 10.58
N PRO A 45 18.96 0.40 11.37
CA PRO A 45 17.72 -0.31 11.64
C PRO A 45 16.96 -0.62 10.34
N SER A 46 16.27 -1.75 10.31
CA SER A 46 15.46 -2.15 9.16
C SER A 46 14.04 -1.65 9.30
N LEU A 47 13.54 -0.98 8.26
CA LEU A 47 12.13 -0.61 8.17
C LEU A 47 11.36 -1.74 7.49
N ASN A 48 10.47 -2.38 8.24
CA ASN A 48 9.55 -3.39 7.72
C ASN A 48 8.20 -2.74 7.45
N THR A 49 7.72 -2.81 6.22
CA THR A 49 6.44 -2.25 5.79
C THR A 49 5.52 -3.34 5.30
N PHE A 50 4.32 -3.38 5.84
CA PHE A 50 3.21 -4.19 5.34
C PHE A 50 2.16 -3.27 4.75
N THR A 51 1.70 -3.56 3.54
CA THR A 51 0.66 -2.78 2.86
C THR A 51 -0.50 -3.68 2.47
N ALA A 52 -1.70 -3.29 2.90
CA ALA A 52 -2.95 -3.84 2.41
C ALA A 52 -3.68 -2.77 1.60
N THR A 53 -4.09 -3.11 0.37
CA THR A 53 -4.68 -2.14 -0.56
C THR A 53 -5.98 -2.68 -1.14
N PRO A 54 -7.13 -2.42 -0.51
CA PRO A 54 -8.42 -2.58 -1.17
C PRO A 54 -8.47 -1.78 -2.47
N ARG A 55 -9.07 -2.34 -3.49
CA ARG A 55 -9.14 -1.74 -4.82
C ARG A 55 -10.41 -2.09 -5.55
N GLY A 56 -10.81 -1.24 -6.47
CA GLY A 56 -11.90 -1.50 -7.39
C GLY A 56 -11.69 -0.73 -8.69
N GLY A 57 -12.31 -1.22 -9.74
CA GLY A 57 -12.19 -0.59 -11.05
C GLY A 57 -13.27 -1.04 -12.02
N TYR A 58 -13.29 -0.38 -13.15
CA TYR A 58 -14.25 -0.59 -14.22
C TYR A 58 -13.55 -0.55 -15.57
N PHE A 59 -13.93 -1.45 -16.47
CA PHE A 59 -13.37 -1.53 -17.82
C PHE A 59 -14.08 -0.55 -18.76
N LEU A 60 -13.40 0.54 -19.11
CA LEU A 60 -13.90 1.57 -20.04
C LEU A 60 -13.90 1.08 -21.49
N ALA A 61 -12.99 0.17 -21.82
CA ALA A 61 -12.86 -0.51 -23.09
C ALA A 61 -12.27 -1.90 -22.85
N ASN A 62 -12.29 -2.77 -23.84
CA ASN A 62 -11.67 -4.09 -23.74
C ASN A 62 -10.19 -3.94 -23.35
N ASN A 63 -9.82 -4.60 -22.25
CA ASN A 63 -8.47 -4.58 -21.71
C ASN A 63 -7.99 -3.20 -21.21
N LEU A 64 -8.88 -2.21 -21.01
CA LEU A 64 -8.55 -0.90 -20.46
C LEU A 64 -9.45 -0.58 -19.26
N ALA A 65 -8.87 -0.53 -18.07
CA ALA A 65 -9.56 -0.25 -16.82
C ALA A 65 -9.14 1.09 -16.21
N LEU A 66 -10.11 1.75 -15.57
CA LEU A 66 -9.90 2.85 -14.62
C LEU A 66 -10.35 2.37 -13.24
N GLY A 67 -9.62 2.76 -12.19
CA GLY A 67 -9.98 2.33 -10.86
C GLY A 67 -9.36 3.18 -9.75
N LEU A 68 -9.61 2.71 -8.53
CA LEU A 68 -9.17 3.33 -7.29
C LEU A 68 -8.54 2.28 -6.38
N GLU A 69 -7.42 2.61 -5.79
CA GLU A 69 -6.74 1.87 -4.73
C GLU A 69 -6.76 2.70 -3.44
N LEU A 70 -6.91 2.04 -2.30
CA LEU A 70 -6.89 2.64 -0.97
C LEU A 70 -5.76 2.00 -0.15
N PRO A 71 -4.48 2.41 -0.36
CA PRO A 71 -3.36 1.81 0.34
C PRO A 71 -3.39 2.14 1.84
N LEU A 72 -3.27 1.10 2.65
CA LEU A 72 -3.12 1.12 4.09
C LEU A 72 -1.75 0.55 4.42
N ASN A 73 -0.82 1.38 4.92
CA ASN A 73 0.52 0.94 5.23
C ASN A 73 0.75 0.94 6.75
N LEU A 74 1.38 -0.13 7.20
CA LEU A 74 1.88 -0.29 8.56
C LEU A 74 3.39 -0.48 8.47
N SER A 75 4.16 0.48 8.99
CA SER A 75 5.61 0.39 9.03
C SER A 75 6.09 0.26 10.48
N LYS A 76 7.09 -0.59 10.69
CA LYS A 76 7.74 -0.79 11.98
C LYS A 76 9.25 -0.75 11.78
N LEU A 77 9.91 0.11 12.52
CA LEU A 77 11.38 0.14 12.60
C LEU A 77 11.84 -1.02 13.46
N ARG A 78 12.79 -1.82 12.99
CA ARG A 78 13.35 -2.95 13.70
C ARG A 78 14.86 -2.76 13.83
N GLY A 79 15.37 -2.79 15.06
CA GLY A 79 16.81 -2.68 15.34
C GLY A 79 17.26 -1.37 15.97
N GLU A 80 16.37 -0.40 16.23
CA GLU A 80 16.62 0.62 17.23
C GLU A 80 16.00 0.13 18.55
N SER A 81 16.77 -0.56 19.34
CA SER A 81 16.55 -0.64 20.77
C SER A 81 17.08 0.68 21.35
N TYR A 82 16.20 1.60 21.71
CA TYR A 82 16.57 2.62 22.67
C TYR A 82 16.75 1.90 23.99
N ILE A 83 17.99 1.69 24.38
CA ILE A 83 18.34 1.20 25.70
C ILE A 83 18.12 2.38 26.63
N SER A 84 16.97 2.46 27.29
CA SER A 84 16.80 3.34 28.41
C SER A 84 17.31 2.59 29.66
N TRP A 85 18.21 3.19 30.35
CA TRP A 85 18.64 2.73 31.67
C TRP A 85 17.54 3.14 32.67
N ASP A 86 16.91 2.17 33.29
CA ASP A 86 16.01 2.43 34.40
C ASP A 86 16.84 2.45 35.66
N GLU A 87 16.97 3.61 36.30
CA GLU A 87 17.76 3.78 37.54
C GLU A 87 17.14 3.04 38.74
N GLU A 88 15.84 2.75 38.70
CA GLU A 88 15.12 2.10 39.79
C GLU A 88 15.29 0.56 39.80
N ASP A 89 15.38 -0.06 38.63
CA ASP A 89 15.47 -1.52 38.52
C ASP A 89 16.82 -2.04 37.98
N GLY A 90 17.71 -1.18 37.52
CA GLY A 90 19.02 -1.53 36.95
C GLY A 90 18.94 -2.42 35.71
N ARG A 91 17.85 -2.36 34.95
CA ARG A 91 17.60 -3.18 33.76
C ARG A 91 17.56 -2.33 32.50
N TYR A 92 18.06 -2.93 31.42
CA TYR A 92 17.87 -2.39 30.07
C TYR A 92 16.55 -2.91 29.54
N GLU A 93 15.60 -2.03 29.28
CA GLU A 93 14.39 -2.39 28.54
C GLU A 93 14.58 -2.18 27.03
N ASP A 94 14.34 -3.23 26.27
CA ASP A 94 14.23 -3.16 24.80
C ASP A 94 12.94 -2.42 24.41
N ARG A 95 13.05 -1.14 24.07
CA ARG A 95 11.90 -0.35 23.60
C ARG A 95 11.77 -0.44 22.08
N TYR A 96 10.58 -0.79 21.64
CA TYR A 96 10.27 -0.97 20.23
C TYR A 96 10.30 0.36 19.48
N GLY A 97 10.98 0.37 18.33
CA GLY A 97 11.05 1.54 17.48
C GLY A 97 9.69 2.09 16.99
N PRO A 98 9.65 3.31 16.46
CA PRO A 98 8.44 4.02 16.08
C PRO A 98 7.61 3.22 15.09
N LYS A 99 6.29 3.25 15.28
CA LYS A 99 5.31 2.69 14.35
C LYS A 99 4.74 3.82 13.51
N GLU A 100 4.69 3.62 12.22
CA GLU A 100 4.09 4.56 11.28
C GLU A 100 2.86 3.92 10.65
N PHE A 101 1.75 4.66 10.64
CA PHE A 101 0.55 4.30 9.90
C PHE A 101 0.33 5.32 8.79
N SER A 102 0.06 4.85 7.59
CA SER A 102 -0.35 5.72 6.50
C SER A 102 -1.57 5.21 5.76
N PHE A 103 -2.38 6.15 5.32
CA PHE A 103 -3.55 5.94 4.50
C PHE A 103 -3.44 6.79 3.23
N GLY A 104 -3.83 6.21 2.10
CA GLY A 104 -3.80 6.91 0.82
C GLY A 104 -5.02 6.64 -0.04
N ILE A 105 -5.14 7.48 -1.07
CA ILE A 105 -6.09 7.32 -2.18
C ILE A 105 -5.26 7.34 -3.46
N SER A 106 -5.44 6.33 -4.30
CA SER A 106 -4.63 6.15 -5.51
C SER A 106 -5.51 5.78 -6.72
N PRO A 107 -6.01 6.78 -7.47
CA PRO A 107 -6.60 6.52 -8.77
C PRO A 107 -5.56 5.91 -9.72
N PHE A 108 -6.02 5.00 -10.58
CA PHE A 108 -5.16 4.34 -11.56
C PHE A 108 -5.85 4.13 -12.89
N ILE A 109 -5.02 4.05 -13.92
CA ILE A 109 -5.40 3.53 -15.24
C ILE A 109 -4.55 2.29 -15.53
N ARG A 110 -5.17 1.26 -16.14
CA ARG A 110 -4.50 0.00 -16.41
C ARG A 110 -4.87 -0.51 -17.79
N LYS A 111 -3.84 -0.93 -18.53
CA LYS A 111 -3.98 -1.60 -19.82
C LYS A 111 -3.51 -3.04 -19.69
N TYR A 112 -4.36 -3.98 -20.11
CA TYR A 112 -4.02 -5.40 -20.25
C TYR A 112 -3.65 -5.73 -21.70
N VAL A 113 -2.80 -6.75 -21.83
CA VAL A 113 -2.43 -7.38 -23.10
C VAL A 113 -2.58 -8.88 -22.92
N ASP A 114 -3.32 -9.51 -23.80
CA ASP A 114 -3.54 -10.95 -23.80
C ASP A 114 -2.25 -11.63 -24.27
N VAL A 115 -1.70 -12.51 -23.41
CA VAL A 115 -0.51 -13.32 -23.72
C VAL A 115 -0.91 -14.74 -24.12
N LYS A 116 -1.82 -15.33 -23.35
CA LYS A 116 -2.38 -16.65 -23.58
C LYS A 116 -3.73 -16.74 -22.86
N ASN A 117 -4.60 -17.69 -23.25
CA ASN A 117 -6.01 -17.83 -22.83
C ASN A 117 -6.39 -17.36 -21.40
N ARG A 118 -5.57 -17.61 -20.41
CA ARG A 118 -5.80 -17.21 -19.01
C ARG A 118 -4.73 -16.31 -18.46
N PHE A 119 -3.75 -15.96 -19.26
CA PHE A 119 -2.58 -15.22 -18.81
C PHE A 119 -2.51 -13.89 -19.55
N LYS A 120 -2.54 -12.80 -18.78
CA LYS A 120 -2.47 -11.44 -19.29
C LYS A 120 -1.27 -10.71 -18.69
N PHE A 121 -0.62 -9.91 -19.50
CA PHE A 121 0.30 -8.88 -19.02
C PHE A 121 -0.46 -7.58 -18.83
N PHE A 122 -0.08 -6.76 -17.86
CA PHE A 122 -0.64 -5.42 -17.75
C PHE A 122 0.41 -4.38 -17.37
N VAL A 123 0.09 -3.13 -17.68
CA VAL A 123 0.79 -1.96 -17.17
C VAL A 123 -0.22 -1.05 -16.51
N GLN A 124 0.08 -0.63 -15.28
CA GLN A 124 -0.76 0.26 -14.49
C GLN A 124 0.01 1.54 -14.16
N ALA A 125 -0.60 2.68 -14.41
CA ALA A 125 -0.14 3.98 -13.96
C ALA A 125 -1.03 4.45 -12.80
N ASN A 126 -0.39 4.89 -11.70
CA ASN A 126 -1.05 5.34 -10.48
C ASN A 126 -0.68 6.79 -10.17
N LEU A 127 -1.64 7.52 -9.62
CA LEU A 127 -1.38 8.70 -8.80
C LEU A 127 -1.67 8.34 -7.35
N LEU A 128 -0.89 8.88 -6.40
CA LEU A 128 -1.06 8.61 -4.98
C LEU A 128 -1.18 9.92 -4.22
N LEU A 129 -2.20 10.02 -3.38
CA LEU A 129 -2.34 11.03 -2.33
C LEU A 129 -2.31 10.28 -1.00
N GLN A 130 -1.41 10.66 -0.09
CA GLN A 130 -1.16 9.92 1.15
C GLN A 130 -1.04 10.85 2.34
N ILE A 131 -1.56 10.39 3.48
CA ILE A 131 -1.39 11.02 4.79
C ILE A 131 -0.70 10.00 5.69
N ASN A 132 0.40 10.42 6.32
CA ASN A 132 1.16 9.63 7.26
C ASN A 132 1.00 10.20 8.65
N THR A 133 0.82 9.33 9.64
CA THR A 133 0.83 9.67 11.06
C THR A 133 1.99 8.95 11.72
N PHE A 134 2.76 9.70 12.51
CA PHE A 134 3.93 9.18 13.21
C PHE A 134 3.62 9.10 14.69
N ASN A 135 3.95 7.97 15.31
CA ASN A 135 3.94 7.84 16.75
C ASN A 135 5.40 7.91 17.24
N ARG A 136 5.68 8.81 18.15
CA ARG A 136 6.99 8.94 18.80
C ARG A 136 6.95 8.29 20.17
N ILE A 137 8.09 7.76 20.60
CA ILE A 137 8.30 7.32 21.97
C ILE A 137 9.05 8.48 22.66
N ASP A 138 8.61 8.92 23.84
CA ASP A 138 9.31 9.92 24.65
C ASP A 138 10.57 9.36 25.32
N ASP A 139 11.30 10.25 25.99
CA ASP A 139 12.54 9.86 26.69
C ASP A 139 12.26 8.92 27.88
N GLU A 140 11.01 8.87 28.37
CA GLU A 140 10.53 7.98 29.41
C GLU A 140 9.94 6.66 28.84
N GLY A 141 9.85 6.55 27.50
CA GLY A 141 9.40 5.35 26.78
C GLY A 141 7.89 5.20 26.64
N TYR A 142 7.13 6.21 26.97
CA TYR A 142 5.72 6.24 26.70
C TYR A 142 5.47 6.58 25.22
N LEU A 143 4.45 5.94 24.66
CA LEU A 143 4.03 6.22 23.28
C LEU A 143 3.36 7.59 23.25
N ILE A 144 4.12 8.64 22.95
CA ILE A 144 3.53 9.94 22.67
C ILE A 144 2.90 9.88 21.28
N ARG A 145 1.61 10.08 21.23
CA ARG A 145 0.93 10.38 19.98
C ARG A 145 1.36 11.79 19.56
N THR A 146 2.48 11.87 18.85
CA THR A 146 2.85 13.14 18.22
C THR A 146 1.82 13.41 17.13
N ASP A 147 1.22 14.62 17.16
CA ASP A 147 0.38 15.11 16.06
C ASP A 147 1.19 15.45 14.80
N ALA A 148 2.41 14.89 14.70
CA ALA A 148 3.22 14.99 13.50
C ALA A 148 2.55 14.24 12.35
N ARG A 149 2.18 14.99 11.34
CA ARG A 149 1.55 14.49 10.12
C ARG A 149 2.41 14.82 8.93
N ALA A 150 2.46 13.91 7.97
CA ALA A 150 3.01 14.23 6.67
C ALA A 150 1.97 14.00 5.60
N LYS A 151 1.91 14.92 4.64
CA LYS A 151 1.10 14.76 3.43
C LYS A 151 2.02 14.52 2.26
N GLY A 152 1.70 13.53 1.45
CA GLY A 152 2.49 13.20 0.28
C GLY A 152 1.63 13.01 -0.96
N PHE A 153 2.23 13.24 -2.10
CA PHE A 153 1.69 12.85 -3.39
C PHE A 153 2.75 12.15 -4.21
N GLY A 154 2.31 11.25 -5.08
CA GLY A 154 3.23 10.48 -5.90
C GLY A 154 2.59 9.98 -7.18
N ALA A 155 3.44 9.40 -8.02
CA ALA A 155 3.04 8.69 -9.22
C ALA A 155 3.90 7.44 -9.37
N SER A 156 3.33 6.38 -9.93
CA SER A 156 4.08 5.15 -10.19
C SER A 156 3.61 4.45 -11.45
N LEU A 157 4.54 3.71 -12.06
CA LEU A 157 4.28 2.81 -13.17
C LEU A 157 4.60 1.38 -12.73
N ARG A 158 3.62 0.49 -12.87
CA ARG A 158 3.68 -0.91 -12.42
C ARG A 158 3.33 -1.87 -13.56
N PRO A 159 4.27 -2.56 -14.15
CA PRO A 159 4.00 -3.75 -14.93
C PRO A 159 3.57 -4.90 -14.01
N GLY A 160 2.83 -5.85 -14.58
CA GLY A 160 2.40 -7.03 -13.85
C GLY A 160 1.81 -8.09 -14.75
N PHE A 161 1.50 -9.21 -14.12
CA PHE A 161 0.87 -10.35 -14.75
C PHE A 161 -0.41 -10.70 -14.01
N ALA A 162 -1.43 -11.07 -14.76
CA ALA A 162 -2.69 -11.56 -14.23
C ALA A 162 -2.94 -12.96 -14.75
N TYR A 163 -3.30 -13.86 -13.85
CA TYR A 163 -3.77 -15.19 -14.19
C TYR A 163 -5.24 -15.33 -13.80
N MET A 164 -6.07 -15.61 -14.77
CA MET A 164 -7.50 -15.79 -14.61
C MET A 164 -7.79 -17.19 -14.07
N LEU A 165 -8.20 -17.28 -12.80
CA LEU A 165 -8.55 -18.55 -12.16
C LEU A 165 -9.88 -19.09 -12.70
N SER A 166 -10.85 -18.21 -12.83
CA SER A 166 -12.18 -18.49 -13.38
C SER A 166 -12.64 -17.32 -14.22
N ASN A 167 -13.89 -17.33 -14.67
CA ASN A 167 -14.50 -16.17 -15.34
C ASN A 167 -14.66 -14.97 -14.41
N ASP A 168 -14.76 -15.21 -13.09
CA ASP A 168 -15.09 -14.19 -12.10
C ASP A 168 -13.94 -13.88 -11.14
N SER A 169 -12.75 -14.49 -11.33
CA SER A 169 -11.64 -14.28 -10.39
C SER A 169 -10.27 -14.31 -11.05
N SER A 170 -9.37 -13.50 -10.54
CA SER A 170 -7.97 -13.46 -10.97
C SER A 170 -7.01 -13.30 -9.80
N ILE A 171 -5.81 -13.82 -9.98
CA ILE A 171 -4.65 -13.50 -9.16
C ILE A 171 -3.68 -12.69 -10.00
N GLU A 172 -3.06 -11.70 -9.37
CA GLU A 172 -2.13 -10.82 -10.06
C GLU A 172 -0.85 -10.68 -9.26
N PHE A 173 0.21 -10.46 -10.00
CA PHE A 173 1.52 -10.13 -9.47
C PHE A 173 2.03 -8.89 -10.18
N SER A 174 2.46 -7.87 -9.41
CA SER A 174 3.00 -6.64 -9.98
C SER A 174 4.12 -6.08 -9.12
N PHE A 175 4.93 -5.22 -9.70
CA PHE A 175 6.01 -4.51 -9.02
C PHE A 175 6.19 -3.13 -9.65
N PRO A 176 6.52 -2.09 -8.87
CA PRO A 176 6.80 -0.77 -9.42
C PRO A 176 8.15 -0.79 -10.15
N ILE A 177 8.21 -0.21 -11.35
CA ILE A 177 9.47 0.00 -12.09
C ILE A 177 9.92 1.45 -12.04
N LEU A 178 8.96 2.36 -11.90
CA LEU A 178 9.19 3.79 -11.77
C LEU A 178 8.25 4.33 -10.70
N SER A 179 8.79 5.08 -9.76
CA SER A 179 7.99 5.77 -8.75
C SER A 179 8.58 7.14 -8.42
N PHE A 180 7.71 8.11 -8.31
CA PHE A 180 7.99 9.43 -7.78
C PHE A 180 7.14 9.65 -6.55
N PHE A 181 7.73 10.19 -5.48
CA PHE A 181 7.01 10.54 -4.27
C PHE A 181 7.56 11.83 -3.66
N HIS A 182 6.68 12.76 -3.40
CA HIS A 182 6.97 14.02 -2.73
C HIS A 182 6.23 14.06 -1.41
N GLN A 183 6.90 14.44 -0.33
CA GLN A 183 6.32 14.46 1.02
C GLN A 183 6.69 15.75 1.74
N ASN A 184 5.69 16.39 2.35
CA ASN A 184 5.84 17.52 3.22
C ASN A 184 5.46 17.12 4.66
N TYR A 185 6.29 17.50 5.62
CA TYR A 185 6.08 17.24 7.04
C TYR A 185 5.47 18.48 7.68
N TYR A 186 4.52 18.27 8.58
CA TYR A 186 3.88 19.30 9.39
C TYR A 186 4.03 18.88 10.85
N ALA A 187 4.77 19.64 11.64
CA ALA A 187 4.83 19.52 13.09
C ALA A 187 4.33 20.79 13.71
N GLU A 188 3.53 20.70 14.76
CA GLU A 188 2.94 21.87 15.46
C GLU A 188 3.97 22.60 16.34
N GLU A 189 5.11 21.98 16.68
CA GLU A 189 6.20 22.61 17.43
C GLU A 189 7.52 22.60 16.67
N SER A 190 8.14 23.78 16.65
CA SER A 190 9.31 24.18 15.84
C SER A 190 10.65 23.56 16.23
N LEU A 191 10.72 22.40 16.85
CA LEU A 191 11.95 21.78 17.32
C LEU A 191 12.70 20.94 16.29
N TYR A 192 12.11 20.68 15.13
CA TYR A 192 12.77 19.92 14.07
C TYR A 192 12.54 20.56 12.71
N ASN A 193 13.63 20.98 12.05
CA ASN A 193 13.65 21.26 10.62
C ASN A 193 13.38 19.97 9.84
N PHE A 194 12.11 19.69 9.55
CA PHE A 194 11.74 18.60 8.67
C PHE A 194 11.98 19.02 7.22
N ASP A 195 13.01 18.49 6.62
CA ASP A 195 13.33 18.71 5.23
C ASP A 195 12.23 18.16 4.30
N ARG A 196 11.88 18.95 3.28
CA ARG A 196 11.06 18.48 2.16
C ARG A 196 11.82 17.34 1.47
N LYS A 197 11.25 16.14 1.45
CA LYS A 197 11.88 14.99 0.78
C LYS A 197 11.23 14.76 -0.57
N ASN A 198 11.99 14.95 -1.64
CA ASN A 198 11.66 14.49 -2.98
C ASN A 198 12.38 13.18 -3.22
N ASN A 199 11.64 12.11 -3.47
CA ASN A 199 12.21 10.81 -3.79
C ASN A 199 11.77 10.39 -5.19
N LEU A 200 12.69 10.46 -6.14
CA LEU A 200 12.55 9.79 -7.44
C LEU A 200 13.28 8.45 -7.34
N ARG A 201 12.57 7.34 -7.50
CA ARG A 201 13.15 6.00 -7.46
C ARG A 201 12.88 5.28 -8.76
N LEU A 202 13.95 4.82 -9.39
CA LEU A 202 13.91 3.73 -10.36
C LEU A 202 13.94 2.44 -9.55
N ALA A 203 12.86 1.68 -9.55
CA ALA A 203 12.61 0.61 -8.56
C ALA A 203 13.43 -0.68 -8.78
N LEU A 204 14.52 -0.64 -9.52
CA LEU A 204 15.42 -1.80 -9.62
C LEU A 204 16.13 -2.11 -8.30
N ASP A 205 16.22 -1.12 -7.38
CA ASP A 205 16.95 -1.25 -6.11
C ASP A 205 16.05 -1.71 -4.95
N ASN A 206 14.71 -1.62 -5.07
CA ASN A 206 13.75 -2.02 -4.04
C ASN A 206 12.59 -2.81 -4.67
N PHE A 207 12.83 -4.08 -4.94
CA PHE A 207 11.81 -4.99 -5.43
C PHE A 207 10.76 -5.23 -4.34
N THR A 208 9.60 -4.56 -4.46
CA THR A 208 8.46 -4.72 -3.56
C THR A 208 7.32 -5.39 -4.33
N PRO A 209 7.27 -6.71 -4.36
CA PRO A 209 6.23 -7.44 -5.07
C PRO A 209 4.87 -7.19 -4.41
N THR A 210 3.86 -7.06 -5.23
CA THR A 210 2.47 -6.91 -4.82
C THR A 210 1.67 -8.09 -5.37
N PHE A 211 1.01 -8.82 -4.49
CA PHE A 211 0.08 -9.88 -4.83
C PHE A 211 -1.35 -9.35 -4.69
N THR A 212 -2.18 -9.66 -5.66
CA THR A 212 -3.57 -9.19 -5.71
C THR A 212 -4.50 -10.33 -6.02
N ILE A 213 -5.66 -10.32 -5.37
CA ILE A 213 -6.80 -11.19 -5.72
C ILE A 213 -7.95 -10.26 -6.10
N ASN A 214 -8.55 -10.47 -7.27
CA ASN A 214 -9.73 -9.74 -7.72
C ASN A 214 -10.89 -10.68 -8.00
N ILE A 215 -12.09 -10.14 -7.81
CA ILE A 215 -13.36 -10.68 -8.26
C ILE A 215 -13.88 -9.74 -9.34
N HIS A 216 -14.32 -10.30 -10.47
CA HIS A 216 -14.86 -9.61 -11.64
C HIS A 216 -16.39 -9.80 -11.70
N PHE A 217 -17.12 -8.77 -12.15
CA PHE A 217 -18.59 -8.77 -12.24
C PHE A 217 -19.09 -7.82 -13.30
#